data_714372d567be61e7b5c46d86b4bfb157
#
_entry.id   714372d567be61e7b5c46d86b4bfb157
#
_cell.length_a   1.000
_cell.length_b   1.000
_cell.length_c   1.000
_cell.angle_alpha   90.00
_cell.angle_beta   90.00
_cell.angle_gamma   90.00
#
_symmetry.space_group_name_H-M   'P 1'
#
loop_
_entity.id
_entity.type
_entity.pdbx_description
1 polymer ?
#
loop_
_entity_poly.entity_id
_entity_poly.type
_entity_poly.pdbx_seq_one_letter_code
_entity_poly.pdbx_strand_id
1 'polypeptide(L)'
;HYNKLIPFVYSRFFGLLGAFRKLSGVIGWFRPMVRELSEGDIRVEVHKSCGLVAQTFMLAMAEEGYDTCPLGGYDSCRIKKLLHLPCGAEVSMVVTCGIREERGIWGERFRLPFEEVYRNY
;
A
#
# COMPACT_ATOMS: atom_id res chain seq x y z
N HIS A 1 -18.52 0.12 -7.68
CA HIS A 1 -18.20 1.43 -7.12
C HIS A 1 -16.79 1.88 -7.53
N TYR A 2 -15.79 1.02 -7.34
CA TYR A 2 -14.38 1.31 -7.71
C TYR A 2 -14.18 1.57 -9.21
N ASN A 3 -14.86 0.85 -10.10
CA ASN A 3 -14.69 0.97 -11.54
C ASN A 3 -15.22 2.30 -12.14
N LYS A 4 -16.00 3.07 -11.39
CA LYS A 4 -16.57 4.34 -11.86
C LYS A 4 -16.03 5.56 -11.10
N LEU A 5 -15.88 5.46 -9.79
CA LEU A 5 -15.50 6.59 -8.96
C LEU A 5 -13.99 6.89 -9.05
N ILE A 6 -13.15 5.86 -9.01
CA ILE A 6 -11.69 6.03 -9.07
C ILE A 6 -11.25 6.59 -10.41
N PRO A 7 -11.66 6.04 -11.58
CA PRO A 7 -11.33 6.65 -12.86
C PRO A 7 -11.83 8.08 -12.99
N PHE A 8 -12.98 8.42 -12.40
CA PHE A 8 -13.51 9.77 -12.41
C PHE A 8 -12.68 10.74 -11.57
N VAL A 9 -12.33 10.36 -10.33
CA VAL A 9 -11.54 11.19 -9.41
C VAL A 9 -10.10 11.36 -9.90
N TYR A 10 -9.52 10.33 -10.52
CA TYR A 10 -8.15 10.34 -11.03
C TYR A 10 -8.05 10.60 -12.54
N SER A 11 -9.18 10.84 -13.24
CA SER A 11 -9.16 11.15 -14.67
C SER A 11 -8.38 12.45 -14.91
N ARG A 12 -7.48 12.39 -15.90
CA ARG A 12 -6.75 13.56 -16.40
C ARG A 12 -7.66 14.42 -17.29
N PHE A 13 -8.83 14.84 -16.84
CA PHE A 13 -9.78 15.61 -17.63
C PHE A 13 -9.06 16.83 -18.23
N PHE A 14 -8.53 16.71 -19.47
CA PHE A 14 -7.82 17.74 -20.25
C PHE A 14 -6.75 18.55 -19.49
N GLY A 15 -6.07 17.98 -18.49
CA GLY A 15 -5.11 18.72 -17.67
C GLY A 15 -5.73 19.69 -16.64
N LEU A 16 -7.04 19.92 -16.68
CA LEU A 16 -7.75 20.86 -15.81
C LEU A 16 -7.68 20.43 -14.33
N LEU A 17 -7.87 19.13 -14.08
CA LEU A 17 -7.73 18.57 -12.71
C LEU A 17 -6.30 18.63 -12.20
N GLY A 18 -5.30 18.50 -13.07
CA GLY A 18 -3.89 18.69 -12.72
C GLY A 18 -3.59 20.14 -12.33
N ALA A 19 -4.16 21.11 -13.08
CA ALA A 19 -4.05 22.53 -12.76
C ALA A 19 -4.77 22.86 -11.44
N PHE A 20 -5.97 22.31 -11.23
CA PHE A 20 -6.72 22.47 -9.98
C PHE A 20 -5.99 21.90 -8.76
N ARG A 21 -5.34 20.74 -8.91
CA ARG A 21 -4.50 20.14 -7.86
C ARG A 21 -3.29 21.02 -7.52
N LYS A 22 -2.62 21.59 -8.55
CA LYS A 22 -1.52 22.55 -8.32
C LYS A 22 -2.01 23.81 -7.60
N LEU A 23 -3.16 24.32 -8.00
CA LEU A 23 -3.78 25.50 -7.37
C LEU A 23 -4.18 25.22 -5.91
N SER A 24 -4.72 24.03 -5.63
CA SER A 24 -5.05 23.57 -4.28
C SER A 24 -3.79 23.47 -3.41
N GLY A 25 -2.65 23.04 -3.96
CA GLY A 25 -1.36 23.03 -3.26
C GLY A 25 -0.91 24.43 -2.83
N VAL A 26 -1.12 25.45 -3.67
CA VAL A 26 -0.81 26.85 -3.35
C VAL A 26 -1.76 27.39 -2.29
N ILE A 27 -3.06 27.10 -2.39
CA ILE A 27 -4.06 27.48 -1.39
C ILE A 27 -3.78 26.81 -0.04
N GLY A 28 -3.30 25.58 -0.05
CA GLY A 28 -2.90 24.81 1.15
C GLY A 28 -1.74 25.44 1.93
N TRP A 29 -1.04 26.43 1.35
CA TRP A 29 -0.04 27.19 2.09
C TRP A 29 -0.67 28.18 3.09
N PHE A 30 -1.85 28.68 2.78
CA PHE A 30 -2.56 29.67 3.59
C PHE A 30 -3.69 29.08 4.45
N ARG A 31 -4.15 27.87 4.13
CA ARG A 31 -5.20 27.19 4.88
C ARG A 31 -4.83 25.73 5.12
N PRO A 32 -5.25 25.11 6.24
CA PRO A 32 -5.08 23.67 6.47
C PRO A 32 -5.80 22.86 5.37
N MET A 33 -5.03 22.30 4.46
CA MET A 33 -5.52 21.52 3.32
C MET A 33 -4.50 20.42 2.99
N VAL A 34 -4.96 19.34 2.37
CA VAL A 34 -4.08 18.27 1.88
C VAL A 34 -3.10 18.85 0.86
N ARG A 35 -1.81 18.64 1.09
CA ARG A 35 -0.71 19.12 0.24
C ARG A 35 -0.10 18.04 -0.64
N GLU A 36 -0.23 16.78 -0.22
CA GLU A 36 0.29 15.61 -0.92
C GLU A 36 -0.64 15.25 -2.09
N LEU A 37 -0.51 15.99 -3.19
CA LEU A 37 -1.36 15.85 -4.38
C LEU A 37 -0.57 15.49 -5.65
N SER A 38 0.74 15.23 -5.54
CA SER A 38 1.55 14.78 -6.67
C SER A 38 1.21 13.35 -7.08
N GLU A 39 1.60 12.95 -8.30
CA GLU A 39 1.44 11.54 -8.73
C GLU A 39 2.22 10.59 -7.82
N GLY A 40 3.39 11.03 -7.32
CA GLY A 40 4.18 10.27 -6.35
C GLY A 40 3.46 10.08 -5.03
N ASP A 41 2.82 11.12 -4.51
CA ASP A 41 2.06 11.05 -3.25
C ASP A 41 0.86 10.11 -3.39
N ILE A 42 0.13 10.20 -4.50
CA ILE A 42 -0.99 9.29 -4.80
C ILE A 42 -0.52 7.85 -4.87
N ARG A 43 0.63 7.60 -5.50
CA ARG A 43 1.23 6.26 -5.55
C ARG A 43 1.53 5.73 -4.15
N VAL A 44 2.13 6.54 -3.29
CA VAL A 44 2.40 6.19 -1.89
C VAL A 44 1.10 5.88 -1.15
N GLU A 45 0.04 6.67 -1.36
CA GLU A 45 -1.25 6.45 -0.70
C GLU A 45 -1.92 5.14 -1.15
N VAL A 46 -1.80 4.79 -2.43
CA VAL A 46 -2.27 3.49 -2.95
C VAL A 46 -1.49 2.33 -2.29
N HIS A 47 -0.18 2.44 -2.15
CA HIS A 47 0.62 1.41 -1.47
C HIS A 47 0.27 1.28 0.02
N LYS A 48 -0.01 2.38 0.72
CA LYS A 48 -0.53 2.35 2.10
C LYS A 48 -1.86 1.60 2.17
N SER A 49 -2.78 1.90 1.26
CA SER A 49 -4.08 1.21 1.18
C SER A 49 -3.92 -0.29 0.94
N CYS A 50 -3.00 -0.69 0.06
CA CYS A 50 -2.66 -2.10 -0.14
C CYS A 50 -2.10 -2.74 1.14
N GLY A 51 -1.28 -2.02 1.90
CA GLY A 51 -0.76 -2.48 3.20
C GLY A 51 -1.88 -2.74 4.22
N LEU A 52 -2.88 -1.85 4.29
CA LEU A 52 -4.05 -2.03 5.18
C LEU A 52 -4.85 -3.28 4.80
N VAL A 53 -5.09 -3.51 3.51
CA VAL A 53 -5.78 -4.72 3.03
C VAL A 53 -4.96 -5.97 3.34
N ALA A 54 -3.65 -5.94 3.10
CA ALA A 54 -2.77 -7.07 3.42
C ALA A 54 -2.75 -7.38 4.91
N GLN A 55 -2.71 -6.36 5.78
CA GLN A 55 -2.80 -6.55 7.23
C GLN A 55 -4.13 -7.19 7.64
N THR A 56 -5.24 -6.73 7.09
CA THR A 56 -6.55 -7.31 7.36
C THR A 56 -6.62 -8.77 6.93
N PHE A 57 -6.08 -9.09 5.74
CA PHE A 57 -5.97 -10.47 5.26
C PHE A 57 -5.13 -11.34 6.21
N MET A 58 -3.97 -10.85 6.65
CA MET A 58 -3.10 -11.61 7.57
C MET A 58 -3.79 -11.88 8.91
N LEU A 59 -4.55 -10.93 9.45
CA LEU A 59 -5.31 -11.11 10.69
C LEU A 59 -6.44 -12.15 10.51
N ALA A 60 -7.19 -12.06 9.42
CA ALA A 60 -8.25 -13.01 9.11
C ALA A 60 -7.70 -14.43 8.94
N MET A 61 -6.56 -14.58 8.25
CA MET A 61 -5.93 -15.89 8.11
C MET A 61 -5.40 -16.44 9.45
N ALA A 62 -4.90 -15.60 10.31
CA ALA A 62 -4.47 -16.00 11.65
C ALA A 62 -5.65 -16.48 12.51
N GLU A 63 -6.83 -15.88 12.38
CA GLU A 63 -8.07 -16.33 13.03
C GLU A 63 -8.50 -17.73 12.54
N GLU A 64 -8.32 -18.00 11.25
CA GLU A 64 -8.59 -19.29 10.64
C GLU A 64 -7.48 -20.35 10.89
N GLY A 65 -6.43 -20.00 11.66
CA GLY A 65 -5.34 -20.91 12.01
C GLY A 65 -4.24 -21.04 10.96
N TYR A 66 -4.19 -20.15 9.99
CA TYR A 66 -3.12 -20.08 8.99
C TYR A 66 -2.04 -19.10 9.39
N ASP A 67 -0.81 -19.39 9.00
CA ASP A 67 0.30 -18.45 9.07
C ASP A 67 0.47 -17.72 7.75
N THR A 68 0.92 -16.46 7.84
CA THR A 68 1.16 -15.62 6.68
C THR A 68 2.55 -15.00 6.75
N CYS A 69 3.15 -14.76 5.59
CA CYS A 69 4.43 -14.06 5.49
C CYS A 69 4.37 -12.98 4.41
N PRO A 70 4.43 -11.68 4.78
CA PRO A 70 4.52 -10.59 3.83
C PRO A 70 5.94 -10.48 3.29
N LEU A 71 6.09 -10.42 1.97
CA LEU A 71 7.34 -10.35 1.23
C LEU A 71 7.46 -9.00 0.53
N GLY A 72 8.49 -8.23 0.87
CA GLY A 72 8.85 -6.99 0.18
C GLY A 72 9.93 -7.18 -0.90
N GLY A 73 10.75 -8.23 -0.75
CA GLY A 73 11.83 -8.56 -1.70
C GLY A 73 11.40 -9.62 -2.71
N TYR A 74 10.97 -9.20 -3.89
CA TYR A 74 10.53 -10.09 -4.97
C TYR A 74 10.83 -9.49 -6.34
N ASP A 75 10.88 -10.33 -7.37
CA ASP A 75 11.01 -9.89 -8.76
C ASP A 75 9.64 -9.49 -9.34
N SER A 76 9.34 -8.20 -9.29
CA SER A 76 8.07 -7.65 -9.75
C SER A 76 7.84 -7.90 -11.25
N CYS A 77 8.91 -7.93 -12.07
CA CYS A 77 8.79 -8.17 -13.50
C CYS A 77 8.34 -9.60 -13.79
N ARG A 78 8.88 -10.59 -13.07
CA ARG A 78 8.47 -11.99 -13.21
C ARG A 78 7.05 -12.21 -12.71
N ILE A 79 6.67 -11.61 -11.58
CA ILE A 79 5.31 -11.69 -11.05
C ILE A 79 4.30 -11.11 -12.04
N LYS A 80 4.58 -9.93 -12.59
CA LYS A 80 3.70 -9.30 -13.59
C LYS A 80 3.52 -10.17 -14.83
N LYS A 81 4.59 -10.81 -15.30
CA LYS A 81 4.51 -11.76 -16.42
C LYS A 81 3.68 -12.99 -16.09
N LEU A 82 3.93 -13.60 -14.92
CA LEU A 82 3.23 -14.80 -14.47
C LEU A 82 1.72 -14.57 -14.31
N LEU A 83 1.34 -13.42 -13.76
CA LEU A 83 -0.05 -13.06 -13.51
C LEU A 83 -0.71 -12.30 -14.68
N HIS A 84 -0.01 -12.15 -15.81
CA HIS A 84 -0.49 -11.39 -16.98
C HIS A 84 -0.97 -9.98 -16.64
N LEU A 85 -0.29 -9.30 -15.71
CA LEU A 85 -0.64 -7.95 -15.32
C LEU A 85 -0.21 -6.93 -16.38
N PRO A 86 -0.99 -5.85 -16.56
CA PRO A 86 -0.64 -4.79 -17.51
C PRO A 86 0.68 -4.11 -17.14
N CYS A 87 1.36 -3.53 -18.12
CA CYS A 87 2.68 -2.91 -17.93
C CYS A 87 2.70 -1.83 -16.85
N GLY A 88 1.63 -1.05 -16.74
CA GLY A 88 1.47 0.00 -15.72
C GLY A 88 1.04 -0.49 -14.33
N ALA A 89 0.79 -1.79 -14.13
CA ALA A 89 0.49 -2.32 -12.82
C ALA A 89 1.73 -2.32 -11.91
N GLU A 90 1.54 -2.01 -10.65
CA GLU A 90 2.56 -2.13 -9.61
C GLU A 90 2.15 -3.22 -8.62
N VAL A 91 3.12 -4.03 -8.21
CA VAL A 91 2.95 -5.00 -7.14
C VAL A 91 3.40 -4.33 -5.85
N SER A 92 2.51 -4.19 -4.87
CA SER A 92 2.83 -3.54 -3.61
C SER A 92 3.59 -4.46 -2.66
N MET A 93 3.12 -5.69 -2.54
CA MET A 93 3.75 -6.76 -1.76
C MET A 93 3.21 -8.11 -2.22
N VAL A 94 3.88 -9.16 -1.81
CA VAL A 94 3.40 -10.54 -1.93
C VAL A 94 3.15 -11.06 -0.53
N VAL A 95 2.03 -11.72 -0.30
CA VAL A 95 1.74 -12.39 0.98
C VAL A 95 1.56 -13.86 0.71
N THR A 96 2.41 -14.68 1.30
CA THR A 96 2.21 -16.14 1.31
C THR A 96 1.32 -16.53 2.48
N CYS A 97 0.52 -17.56 2.30
CA CYS A 97 -0.38 -18.10 3.32
C CYS A 97 -0.32 -19.62 3.32
N GLY A 98 -0.30 -20.24 4.49
CA GLY A 98 -0.26 -21.69 4.61
C GLY A 98 -0.15 -22.15 6.06
N ILE A 99 -0.03 -23.46 6.24
CA ILE A 99 0.23 -24.05 7.55
C ILE A 99 1.73 -24.04 7.79
N ARG A 100 2.14 -23.50 8.93
CA ARG A 100 3.54 -23.40 9.32
C ARG A 100 4.16 -24.78 9.56
N GLU A 101 5.34 -24.99 9.00
CA GLU A 101 6.24 -26.08 9.38
C GLU A 101 7.19 -25.63 10.48
N GLU A 102 7.54 -26.52 11.43
CA GLU A 102 8.43 -26.20 12.55
C GLU A 102 9.80 -25.66 12.08
N ARG A 103 10.30 -26.16 10.96
CA ARG A 103 11.56 -25.71 10.34
C ARG A 103 11.43 -24.41 9.54
N GLY A 104 10.23 -23.86 9.38
CA GLY A 104 9.95 -22.66 8.59
C GLY A 104 10.33 -21.35 9.31
N ILE A 105 10.69 -21.40 10.58
CA ILE A 105 11.08 -20.22 11.38
C ILE A 105 12.61 -20.17 11.48
N TRP A 106 13.19 -19.09 10.97
CA TRP A 106 14.64 -18.93 10.81
C TRP A 106 15.29 -18.08 11.92
N GLY A 107 14.69 -17.92 13.05
CA GLY A 107 15.25 -17.18 14.14
C GLY A 107 14.23 -16.85 15.23
N GLU A 108 14.73 -16.30 16.30
CA GLU A 108 13.89 -15.85 17.40
C GLU A 108 13.06 -14.62 17.01
N ARG A 109 11.88 -14.50 17.58
CA ARG A 109 11.00 -13.38 17.37
C ARG A 109 11.57 -12.12 17.99
N PHE A 110 12.08 -11.20 17.19
CA PHE A 110 12.54 -9.90 17.62
C PHE A 110 11.41 -8.87 17.63
N ARG A 111 11.35 -8.08 18.70
CA ARG A 111 10.46 -6.91 18.80
C ARG A 111 11.22 -5.80 19.52
N LEU A 112 11.12 -4.60 19.01
CA LEU A 112 11.61 -3.43 19.71
C LEU A 112 10.80 -3.19 20.99
N PRO A 113 11.45 -2.73 22.10
CA PRO A 113 10.74 -2.30 23.29
C PRO A 113 9.72 -1.21 22.98
N PHE A 114 8.60 -1.21 23.70
CA PHE A 114 7.51 -0.26 23.45
C PHE A 114 8.00 1.19 23.57
N GLU A 115 8.88 1.49 24.51
CA GLU A 115 9.44 2.81 24.80
C GLU A 115 10.28 3.38 23.64
N GLU A 116 10.82 2.52 22.79
CA GLU A 116 11.60 2.93 21.62
C GLU A 116 10.71 3.30 20.43
N VAL A 117 9.53 2.70 20.33
CA VAL A 117 8.61 2.88 19.19
C VAL A 117 7.44 3.82 19.47
N TYR A 118 7.16 4.09 20.74
CA TYR A 118 6.08 4.97 21.17
C TYR A 118 6.61 6.22 21.87
N ARG A 119 6.13 7.39 21.43
CA ARG A 119 6.38 8.67 22.11
C ARG A 119 5.03 9.36 22.34
N ASN A 120 4.79 9.76 23.57
CA ASN A 120 3.65 10.60 23.92
C ASN A 120 4.10 12.07 23.84
N TYR A 121 3.38 12.90 23.08
CA TYR A 121 3.64 14.34 22.90
C TYR A 121 2.56 15.15 23.58
#